data_d7b4e691a992b8009e5ec11aabd09428
#
_entry.id   d7b4e691a992b8009e5ec11aabd09428
#
_cell.length_a   1.000
_cell.length_b   1.000
_cell.length_c   1.000
_cell.angle_alpha   90.00
_cell.angle_beta   90.00
_cell.angle_gamma   90.00
#
_symmetry.space_group_name_H-M   'P 1'
#
loop_
_entity.id
_entity.type
_entity.pdbx_description
1 polymer ?
#
loop_
_entity_poly.entity_id
_entity_poly.type
_entity_poly.pdbx_seq_one_letter_code
_entity_poly.pdbx_strand_id
1 'polypeptide(L)'
;GGVRLIDRVCAALGEVAGAGVVAVVPPTVRVPAGVGRTLEDPPGGGPLAGIDAGLAALSVGADTWVVVVSVDCPGIAEVLRGLLRNPAGPGCDGRIMRGGDPEPFDQYLMGVYRAGALRRAIDEAVARHGSVRGMGVRRVLRALTLERVDVSADVCRDVDTPEDLAWWGARLG
;
A
#
# COMPACT_ATOMS: atom_id res chain seq x y z
N GLY A 1 -23.06 1.47 -13.54
CA GLY A 1 -22.64 1.99 -12.24
C GLY A 1 -21.45 1.21 -11.76
N GLY A 2 -20.27 1.82 -11.82
CA GLY A 2 -19.03 1.13 -11.49
C GLY A 2 -18.87 0.88 -9.99
N VAL A 3 -18.07 -0.12 -9.64
CA VAL A 3 -17.59 -0.38 -8.28
C VAL A 3 -16.60 0.73 -7.91
N ARG A 4 -16.73 1.33 -6.71
CA ARG A 4 -15.76 2.33 -6.24
C ARG A 4 -14.36 1.69 -6.09
N LEU A 5 -13.30 2.44 -6.34
CA LEU A 5 -11.92 1.95 -6.20
C LEU A 5 -11.66 1.38 -4.80
N ILE A 6 -12.08 2.09 -3.77
CA ILE A 6 -11.92 1.63 -2.37
C ILE A 6 -12.64 0.29 -2.12
N ASP A 7 -13.82 0.08 -2.68
CA ASP A 7 -14.56 -1.19 -2.50
C ASP A 7 -13.81 -2.34 -3.19
N ARG A 8 -13.27 -2.11 -4.39
CA ARG A 8 -12.47 -3.08 -5.14
C ARG A 8 -11.18 -3.46 -4.38
N VAL A 9 -10.44 -2.45 -3.95
CA VAL A 9 -9.17 -2.67 -3.23
C VAL A 9 -9.40 -3.38 -1.89
N CYS A 10 -10.38 -2.93 -1.12
CA CYS A 10 -10.71 -3.57 0.16
C CYS A 10 -11.21 -5.00 -0.01
N ALA A 11 -11.99 -5.30 -1.04
CA ALA A 11 -12.45 -6.67 -1.34
C ALA A 11 -11.27 -7.59 -1.65
N ALA A 12 -10.37 -7.18 -2.54
CA ALA A 12 -9.18 -7.96 -2.90
C ALA A 12 -8.25 -8.20 -1.69
N LEU A 13 -8.06 -7.17 -0.84
CA LEU A 13 -7.29 -7.32 0.39
C LEU A 13 -7.97 -8.28 1.37
N GLY A 14 -9.30 -8.23 1.49
CA GLY A 14 -10.07 -9.10 2.38
C GLY A 14 -9.94 -10.59 2.05
N GLU A 15 -9.65 -10.94 0.79
CA GLU A 15 -9.42 -12.32 0.37
C GLU A 15 -8.10 -12.91 0.89
N VAL A 16 -7.13 -12.07 1.24
CA VAL A 16 -5.78 -12.48 1.63
C VAL A 16 -5.40 -12.09 3.06
N ALA A 17 -6.12 -11.17 3.67
CA ALA A 17 -5.79 -10.60 4.98
C ALA A 17 -6.42 -11.41 6.12
N GLY A 18 -5.62 -12.17 6.87
CA GLY A 18 -6.07 -12.91 8.04
C GLY A 18 -6.33 -12.03 9.28
N ALA A 19 -5.64 -10.89 9.40
CA ALA A 19 -5.75 -9.98 10.54
C ALA A 19 -6.69 -8.77 10.31
N GLY A 20 -7.28 -8.67 9.12
CA GLY A 20 -8.19 -7.59 8.75
C GLY A 20 -7.59 -6.55 7.82
N VAL A 21 -8.44 -5.63 7.40
CA VAL A 21 -8.11 -4.53 6.48
C VAL A 21 -8.42 -3.20 7.16
N VAL A 22 -7.52 -2.24 7.03
CA VAL A 22 -7.70 -0.86 7.51
C VAL A 22 -7.53 0.10 6.33
N ALA A 23 -8.53 0.94 6.11
CA ALA A 23 -8.46 2.05 5.18
C ALA A 23 -8.04 3.33 5.92
N VAL A 24 -7.02 4.01 5.41
CA VAL A 24 -6.58 5.31 5.92
C VAL A 24 -7.26 6.39 5.09
N VAL A 25 -8.38 6.88 5.58
CA VAL A 25 -9.26 7.79 4.84
C VAL A 25 -10.01 8.73 5.79
N PRO A 26 -10.41 9.92 5.33
CA PRO A 26 -11.25 10.84 6.11
C PRO A 26 -12.57 10.19 6.57
N PRO A 27 -13.14 10.62 7.71
CA PRO A 27 -14.39 10.06 8.23
C PRO A 27 -15.59 10.22 7.28
N THR A 28 -15.53 11.14 6.34
CA THR A 28 -16.54 11.35 5.30
C THR A 28 -16.54 10.26 4.21
N VAL A 29 -15.44 9.52 4.07
CA VAL A 29 -15.35 8.42 3.10
C VAL A 29 -15.97 7.16 3.69
N ARG A 30 -17.00 6.63 3.01
CA ARG A 30 -17.61 5.36 3.38
C ARG A 30 -16.68 4.20 3.01
N VAL A 31 -16.36 3.34 3.99
CA VAL A 31 -15.64 2.09 3.80
C VAL A 31 -16.58 0.88 3.80
N PRO A 32 -16.21 -0.26 3.18
CA PRO A 32 -16.98 -1.49 3.24
C PRO A 32 -17.16 -2.00 4.68
N ALA A 33 -18.21 -2.81 4.89
CA ALA A 33 -18.43 -3.47 6.16
C ALA A 33 -17.25 -4.40 6.49
N GLY A 34 -16.83 -4.42 7.75
CA GLY A 34 -15.67 -5.22 8.23
C GLY A 34 -14.30 -4.60 7.96
N VAL A 35 -14.23 -3.49 7.24
CA VAL A 35 -12.99 -2.72 7.03
C VAL A 35 -12.84 -1.69 8.15
N GLY A 36 -11.71 -1.73 8.86
CA GLY A 36 -11.35 -0.69 9.82
C GLY A 36 -11.08 0.64 9.12
N ARG A 37 -11.22 1.74 9.85
CA ARG A 37 -10.91 3.08 9.35
C ARG A 37 -10.04 3.83 10.33
N THR A 38 -9.03 4.49 9.80
CA THR A 38 -8.18 5.43 10.54
C THR A 38 -7.82 6.62 9.67
N LEU A 39 -7.17 7.59 10.24
CA LEU A 39 -6.56 8.73 9.56
C LEU A 39 -5.37 9.18 10.39
N GLU A 40 -4.34 9.66 9.74
CA GLU A 40 -3.21 10.30 10.41
C GLU A 40 -3.64 11.60 11.10
N ASP A 41 -3.04 11.91 12.24
CA ASP A 41 -3.31 13.12 13.02
C ASP A 41 -2.03 13.98 13.15
N PRO A 42 -2.07 15.24 12.71
CA PRO A 42 -3.15 15.90 11.99
C PRO A 42 -3.26 15.40 10.52
N PRO A 43 -4.45 15.53 9.89
CA PRO A 43 -4.69 15.07 8.52
C PRO A 43 -3.78 15.73 7.48
N GLY A 44 -3.60 15.06 6.32
CA GLY A 44 -2.78 15.58 5.21
C GLY A 44 -1.28 15.46 5.45
N GLY A 45 -0.87 14.47 6.26
CA GLY A 45 0.53 14.16 6.53
C GLY A 45 1.26 13.45 5.39
N GLY A 46 0.54 13.04 4.36
CA GLY A 46 1.07 12.33 3.21
C GLY A 46 1.14 10.81 3.40
N PRO A 47 1.53 10.06 2.34
CA PRO A 47 1.42 8.60 2.34
C PRO A 47 2.19 7.90 3.48
N LEU A 48 3.35 8.42 3.88
CA LEU A 48 4.13 7.79 4.95
C LEU A 48 3.45 7.94 6.33
N ALA A 49 2.84 9.09 6.61
CA ALA A 49 2.03 9.29 7.82
C ALA A 49 0.77 8.42 7.79
N GLY A 50 0.19 8.22 6.61
CA GLY A 50 -0.92 7.28 6.41
C GLY A 50 -0.51 5.84 6.72
N ILE A 51 0.67 5.38 6.27
CA ILE A 51 1.20 4.05 6.61
C ILE A 51 1.38 3.89 8.11
N ASP A 52 1.92 4.91 8.79
CA ASP A 52 2.11 4.90 10.25
C ASP A 52 0.79 4.75 11.00
N ALA A 53 -0.22 5.56 10.64
CA ALA A 53 -1.55 5.49 11.22
C ALA A 53 -2.24 4.13 10.95
N GLY A 54 -2.13 3.61 9.72
CA GLY A 54 -2.67 2.31 9.34
C GLY A 54 -2.03 1.17 10.12
N LEU A 55 -0.70 1.19 10.26
CA LEU A 55 0.05 0.17 11.01
C LEU A 55 -0.28 0.19 12.50
N ALA A 56 -0.48 1.38 13.09
CA ALA A 56 -0.92 1.52 14.47
C ALA A 56 -2.34 0.95 14.68
N ALA A 57 -3.26 1.23 13.75
CA ALA A 57 -4.65 0.74 13.82
C ALA A 57 -4.77 -0.78 13.64
N LEU A 58 -3.89 -1.41 12.85
CA LEU A 58 -3.85 -2.87 12.68
C LEU A 58 -3.43 -3.60 13.94
N SER A 59 -2.62 -2.99 14.80
CA SER A 59 -2.15 -3.57 16.08
C SER A 59 -1.59 -5.00 15.95
N VAL A 60 -0.80 -5.25 14.91
CA VAL A 60 -0.23 -6.56 14.61
C VAL A 60 1.20 -6.73 15.17
N GLY A 61 1.62 -7.97 15.38
CA GLY A 61 2.97 -8.29 15.86
C GLY A 61 4.05 -7.98 14.81
N ALA A 62 5.28 -7.81 15.28
CA ALA A 62 6.43 -7.42 14.45
C ALA A 62 6.71 -8.36 13.26
N ASP A 63 6.45 -9.66 13.44
CA ASP A 63 6.67 -10.69 12.41
C ASP A 63 5.51 -10.82 11.41
N THR A 64 4.40 -10.09 11.63
CA THR A 64 3.27 -10.09 10.72
C THR A 64 3.64 -9.43 9.40
N TRP A 65 3.22 -10.03 8.29
CA TRP A 65 3.29 -9.42 6.97
C TRP A 65 2.11 -8.47 6.75
N VAL A 66 2.38 -7.24 6.40
CA VAL A 66 1.37 -6.20 6.13
C VAL A 66 1.45 -5.80 4.67
N VAL A 67 0.33 -5.87 3.98
CA VAL A 67 0.19 -5.34 2.61
C VAL A 67 -0.11 -3.85 2.69
N VAL A 68 0.67 -3.06 1.97
CA VAL A 68 0.46 -1.62 1.79
C VAL A 68 0.16 -1.36 0.32
N VAL A 69 -1.01 -0.80 0.05
CA VAL A 69 -1.42 -0.46 -1.32
C VAL A 69 -2.11 0.89 -1.37
N SER A 70 -1.94 1.60 -2.47
CA SER A 70 -2.71 2.79 -2.80
C SER A 70 -4.10 2.42 -3.30
N VAL A 71 -5.10 3.27 -3.00
CA VAL A 71 -6.51 3.00 -3.39
C VAL A 71 -6.77 3.27 -4.87
N ASP A 72 -5.91 4.03 -5.52
CA ASP A 72 -5.98 4.39 -6.95
C ASP A 72 -5.40 3.33 -7.89
N CYS A 73 -5.05 2.13 -7.37
CA CYS A 73 -4.53 1.00 -8.12
C CYS A 73 -5.62 -0.06 -8.39
N PRO A 74 -6.38 0.01 -9.51
CA PRO A 74 -7.39 -1.00 -9.84
C PRO A 74 -6.83 -2.39 -10.14
N GLY A 75 -5.54 -2.48 -10.51
CA GLY A 75 -4.79 -3.72 -10.76
C GLY A 75 -4.47 -4.55 -9.51
N ILE A 76 -5.06 -4.22 -8.37
CA ILE A 76 -4.74 -4.79 -7.04
C ILE A 76 -4.70 -6.33 -7.02
N ALA A 77 -5.62 -7.01 -7.70
CA ALA A 77 -5.64 -8.48 -7.71
C ALA A 77 -4.38 -9.09 -8.34
N GLU A 78 -3.81 -8.43 -9.35
CA GLU A 78 -2.57 -8.84 -9.99
C GLU A 78 -1.35 -8.48 -9.13
N VAL A 79 -1.37 -7.31 -8.49
CA VAL A 79 -0.38 -6.89 -7.49
C VAL A 79 -0.29 -7.93 -6.37
N LEU A 80 -1.41 -8.30 -5.76
CA LEU A 80 -1.45 -9.28 -4.67
C LEU A 80 -0.94 -10.66 -5.11
N ARG A 81 -1.34 -11.13 -6.30
CA ARG A 81 -0.82 -12.40 -6.86
C ARG A 81 0.70 -12.38 -7.04
N GLY A 82 1.25 -11.27 -7.52
CA GLY A 82 2.70 -11.11 -7.66
C GLY A 82 3.43 -11.08 -6.32
N LEU A 83 2.96 -10.25 -5.39
CA LEU A 83 3.59 -10.09 -4.07
C LEU A 83 3.54 -11.36 -3.21
N LEU A 84 2.45 -12.14 -3.29
CA LEU A 84 2.19 -13.27 -2.40
C LEU A 84 2.49 -14.64 -3.03
N ARG A 85 2.95 -14.69 -4.28
CA ARG A 85 3.22 -15.95 -5.00
C ARG A 85 4.23 -16.84 -4.31
N ASN A 86 5.28 -16.28 -3.76
CA ASN A 86 6.35 -16.99 -3.08
C ASN A 86 6.63 -16.37 -1.72
N PRO A 87 7.07 -17.14 -0.72
CA PRO A 87 7.59 -16.57 0.52
C PRO A 87 8.76 -15.64 0.21
N ALA A 88 8.85 -14.53 0.93
CA ALA A 88 10.04 -13.68 0.87
C ALA A 88 11.26 -14.42 1.42
N GLY A 89 12.43 -14.16 0.84
CA GLY A 89 13.68 -14.79 1.25
C GLY A 89 14.05 -14.48 2.70
N PRO A 90 14.97 -15.26 3.29
CA PRO A 90 15.45 -15.02 4.64
C PRO A 90 16.15 -13.66 4.72
N GLY A 91 15.89 -12.89 5.80
CA GLY A 91 16.45 -11.57 6.00
C GLY A 91 15.80 -10.46 5.16
N CYS A 92 14.74 -10.76 4.41
CA CYS A 92 13.98 -9.79 3.65
C CYS A 92 12.97 -9.05 4.56
N ASP A 93 12.97 -7.71 4.49
CA ASP A 93 12.04 -6.85 5.23
C ASP A 93 10.72 -6.66 4.50
N GLY A 94 10.69 -6.90 3.18
CA GLY A 94 9.51 -6.73 2.37
C GLY A 94 9.73 -7.06 0.91
N ARG A 95 8.64 -6.99 0.15
CA ARG A 95 8.60 -7.16 -1.29
C ARG A 95 7.75 -6.07 -1.89
N ILE A 96 8.21 -5.46 -2.98
CA ILE A 96 7.50 -4.39 -3.68
C ILE A 96 7.38 -4.70 -5.16
N MET A 97 6.35 -4.13 -5.79
CA MET A 97 6.27 -4.13 -7.24
C MET A 97 7.30 -3.19 -7.84
N ARG A 98 7.79 -3.56 -9.02
CA ARG A 98 8.61 -2.70 -9.87
C ARG A 98 8.01 -2.66 -11.27
N GLY A 99 7.50 -1.51 -11.65
CA GLY A 99 6.83 -1.28 -12.93
C GLY A 99 6.68 0.20 -13.19
N GLY A 100 6.14 0.55 -14.35
CA GLY A 100 5.94 1.93 -14.77
C GLY A 100 6.39 2.17 -16.20
N ASP A 101 6.04 3.32 -16.77
CA ASP A 101 6.35 3.76 -18.14
C ASP A 101 6.87 5.20 -18.07
N PRO A 102 7.95 5.61 -18.83
CA PRO A 102 8.72 4.81 -19.80
C PRO A 102 9.73 3.84 -19.15
N GLU A 103 10.13 4.05 -17.90
CA GLU A 103 11.09 3.18 -17.20
C GLU A 103 10.50 2.61 -15.91
N PRO A 104 10.71 1.30 -15.62
CA PRO A 104 10.23 0.70 -14.38
C PRO A 104 10.87 1.33 -13.15
N PHE A 105 10.06 1.63 -12.13
CA PHE A 105 10.51 2.16 -10.85
C PHE A 105 9.88 1.41 -9.67
N ASP A 106 10.49 1.56 -8.48
CA ASP A 106 10.06 0.90 -7.25
C ASP A 106 8.74 1.49 -6.74
N GLN A 107 7.72 0.66 -6.62
CA GLN A 107 6.35 1.00 -6.21
C GLN A 107 6.17 0.72 -4.72
N TYR A 108 6.59 1.64 -3.85
CA TYR A 108 6.54 1.45 -2.40
C TYR A 108 5.13 1.39 -1.80
N LEU A 109 4.12 1.89 -2.52
CA LEU A 109 2.70 1.78 -2.15
C LEU A 109 2.01 0.59 -2.86
N MET A 110 2.77 -0.34 -3.36
CA MET A 110 2.34 -1.65 -3.87
C MET A 110 3.31 -2.69 -3.34
N GLY A 111 3.22 -2.96 -2.03
CA GLY A 111 4.18 -3.83 -1.37
C GLY A 111 3.62 -4.63 -0.20
N VAL A 112 4.36 -5.66 0.19
CA VAL A 112 4.16 -6.41 1.42
C VAL A 112 5.41 -6.28 2.28
N TYR A 113 5.25 -6.00 3.56
CA TYR A 113 6.32 -5.66 4.47
C TYR A 113 6.18 -6.38 5.81
N ARG A 114 7.28 -6.70 6.47
CA ARG A 114 7.23 -7.07 7.90
C ARG A 114 6.82 -5.84 8.71
N ALA A 115 5.81 -5.98 9.55
CA ALA A 115 5.31 -4.88 10.38
C ALA A 115 6.41 -4.26 11.24
N GLY A 116 7.27 -5.09 11.84
CA GLY A 116 8.41 -4.62 12.63
C GLY A 116 9.44 -3.83 11.81
N ALA A 117 9.67 -4.20 10.56
CA ALA A 117 10.57 -3.46 9.68
C ALA A 117 10.01 -2.08 9.30
N LEU A 118 8.71 -2.02 8.94
CA LEU A 118 8.02 -0.75 8.72
C LEU A 118 8.08 0.14 9.96
N ARG A 119 7.76 -0.41 11.14
CA ARG A 119 7.79 0.34 12.41
C ARG A 119 9.17 0.92 12.68
N ARG A 120 10.23 0.11 12.62
CA ARG A 120 11.61 0.59 12.81
C ARG A 120 11.97 1.71 11.85
N ALA A 121 11.67 1.56 10.55
CA ALA A 121 12.00 2.58 9.55
C ALA A 121 11.29 3.91 9.81
N ILE A 122 10.02 3.85 10.23
CA ILE A 122 9.22 5.02 10.58
C ILE A 122 9.76 5.67 11.87
N ASP A 123 9.99 4.89 12.93
CA ASP A 123 10.48 5.38 14.22
C ASP A 123 11.88 6.04 14.08
N GLU A 124 12.77 5.47 13.28
CA GLU A 124 14.06 6.06 12.95
C GLU A 124 13.93 7.38 12.17
N ALA A 125 12.94 7.48 11.27
CA ALA A 125 12.69 8.73 10.56
C ALA A 125 12.13 9.80 11.51
N VAL A 126 11.21 9.44 12.40
CA VAL A 126 10.70 10.33 13.46
C VAL A 126 11.82 10.79 14.38
N ALA A 127 12.68 9.87 14.85
CA ALA A 127 13.80 10.22 15.73
C ALA A 127 14.77 11.21 15.08
N ARG A 128 15.02 11.08 13.76
CA ARG A 128 15.95 11.97 13.03
C ARG A 128 15.35 13.31 12.63
N HIS A 129 14.04 13.37 12.37
CA HIS A 129 13.40 14.52 11.75
C HIS A 129 12.25 15.11 12.56
N GLY A 130 11.92 14.53 13.71
CA GLY A 130 10.83 14.95 14.59
C GLY A 130 9.44 14.49 14.10
N SER A 131 9.26 14.20 12.80
CA SER A 131 7.99 13.79 12.20
C SER A 131 8.22 13.13 10.85
N VAL A 132 7.27 12.29 10.42
CA VAL A 132 7.21 11.73 9.06
C VAL A 132 6.26 12.49 8.13
N ARG A 133 5.63 13.56 8.60
CA ARG A 133 4.70 14.36 7.79
C ARG A 133 5.40 15.01 6.61
N GLY A 134 4.77 14.89 5.43
CA GLY A 134 5.31 15.43 4.19
C GLY A 134 6.56 14.69 3.67
N MET A 135 7.00 13.64 4.35
CA MET A 135 8.12 12.84 3.86
C MET A 135 7.67 11.88 2.76
N GLY A 136 8.46 11.83 1.68
CA GLY A 136 8.24 10.86 0.62
C GLY A 136 8.50 9.44 1.11
N VAL A 137 7.62 8.51 0.78
CA VAL A 137 7.70 7.08 1.18
C VAL A 137 9.05 6.47 0.79
N ARG A 138 9.50 6.72 -0.44
CA ARG A 138 10.80 6.26 -0.94
C ARG A 138 11.98 6.66 -0.04
N ARG A 139 11.95 7.88 0.53
CA ARG A 139 13.04 8.39 1.37
C ARG A 139 13.31 7.51 2.59
N VAL A 140 12.26 6.91 3.12
CA VAL A 140 12.30 6.06 4.32
C VAL A 140 12.40 4.60 3.95
N LEU A 141 11.49 4.07 3.13
CA LEU A 141 11.40 2.64 2.87
C LEU A 141 12.53 2.08 1.99
N ARG A 142 13.28 2.90 1.27
CA ARG A 142 14.47 2.45 0.53
C ARG A 142 15.60 1.89 1.42
N ALA A 143 15.55 2.16 2.73
CA ALA A 143 16.51 1.62 3.69
C ALA A 143 16.23 0.16 4.05
N LEU A 144 15.04 -0.35 3.73
CA LEU A 144 14.66 -1.73 3.97
C LEU A 144 15.29 -2.67 2.93
N THR A 145 15.54 -3.91 3.34
CA THR A 145 15.95 -4.99 2.44
C THR A 145 14.73 -5.50 1.69
N LEU A 146 14.54 -5.02 0.45
CA LEU A 146 13.33 -5.28 -0.35
C LEU A 146 13.63 -6.15 -1.55
N GLU A 147 12.83 -7.20 -1.74
CA GLU A 147 12.73 -7.92 -3.02
C GLU A 147 11.85 -7.13 -3.99
N ARG A 148 12.20 -7.17 -5.26
CA ARG A 148 11.44 -6.52 -6.34
C ARG A 148 10.75 -7.56 -7.20
N VAL A 149 9.47 -7.33 -7.47
CA VAL A 149 8.67 -8.14 -8.39
C VAL A 149 8.39 -7.30 -9.62
N ASP A 150 9.06 -7.64 -10.73
CA ASP A 150 8.84 -6.93 -11.98
C ASP A 150 7.45 -7.25 -12.55
N VAL A 151 6.74 -6.20 -12.95
CA VAL A 151 5.41 -6.28 -13.57
C VAL A 151 5.31 -5.33 -14.76
N SER A 152 4.32 -5.57 -15.63
CA SER A 152 4.05 -4.62 -16.71
C SER A 152 3.60 -3.26 -16.17
N ALA A 153 3.88 -2.20 -16.91
CA ALA A 153 3.45 -0.84 -16.57
C ALA A 153 1.94 -0.75 -16.31
N ASP A 154 1.16 -1.51 -17.07
CA ASP A 154 -0.30 -1.57 -16.95
C ASP A 154 -0.79 -1.95 -15.55
N VAL A 155 -0.09 -2.85 -14.85
CA VAL A 155 -0.45 -3.30 -13.50
C VAL A 155 -0.30 -2.17 -12.48
N CYS A 156 0.71 -1.31 -12.69
CA CYS A 156 1.02 -0.18 -11.81
C CYS A 156 0.35 1.13 -12.23
N ARG A 157 -0.56 1.09 -13.21
CA ARG A 157 -1.23 2.30 -13.69
C ARG A 157 -2.25 2.77 -12.68
N ASP A 158 -2.03 3.95 -12.13
CA ASP A 158 -2.94 4.63 -11.23
C ASP A 158 -4.14 5.23 -11.98
N VAL A 159 -5.19 5.61 -11.26
CA VAL A 159 -6.34 6.33 -11.80
C VAL A 159 -6.24 7.79 -11.37
N ASP A 160 -5.56 8.60 -12.18
CA ASP A 160 -5.37 10.04 -11.95
C ASP A 160 -6.26 10.89 -12.87
N THR A 161 -6.68 10.33 -14.01
CA THR A 161 -7.43 11.05 -15.04
C THR A 161 -8.70 10.31 -15.46
N PRO A 162 -9.68 10.99 -16.10
CA PRO A 162 -10.83 10.32 -16.72
C PRO A 162 -10.44 9.29 -17.77
N GLU A 163 -9.34 9.49 -18.47
CA GLU A 163 -8.78 8.57 -19.48
C GLU A 163 -8.29 7.28 -18.81
N ASP A 164 -7.64 7.37 -17.65
CA ASP A 164 -7.23 6.19 -16.86
C ASP A 164 -8.44 5.40 -16.40
N LEU A 165 -9.47 6.11 -15.93
CA LEU A 165 -10.73 5.47 -15.52
C LEU A 165 -11.40 4.74 -16.68
N ALA A 166 -11.43 5.33 -17.89
CA ALA A 166 -11.97 4.70 -19.08
C ALA A 166 -11.15 3.48 -19.51
N TRP A 167 -9.83 3.58 -19.47
CA TRP A 167 -8.89 2.50 -19.79
C TRP A 167 -9.10 1.29 -18.86
N TRP A 168 -9.18 1.53 -17.55
CA TRP A 168 -9.46 0.50 -16.58
C TRP A 168 -10.89 -0.06 -16.70
N GLY A 169 -11.88 0.79 -17.02
CA GLY A 169 -13.25 0.38 -17.25
C GLY A 169 -13.37 -0.65 -18.37
N ALA A 170 -12.63 -0.47 -19.46
CA ALA A 170 -12.59 -1.43 -20.58
C ALA A 170 -11.89 -2.76 -20.21
N ARG A 171 -10.98 -2.76 -19.23
CA ARG A 171 -10.18 -3.93 -18.85
C ARG A 171 -10.80 -4.76 -17.70
N LEU A 172 -11.63 -4.14 -16.89
CA LEU A 172 -12.22 -4.75 -15.67
C LEU A 172 -13.74 -4.96 -15.80
N GLY A 173 -14.34 -4.56 -16.93
CA GLY A 173 -15.77 -4.64 -17.23
C GLY A 173 -16.31 -6.02 -17.47
#